data_a82e8b46bd903b595d127587c72aee3a
#
_entry.id   a82e8b46bd903b595d127587c72aee3a
#
_cell.length_a   1.000
_cell.length_b   1.000
_cell.length_c   1.000
_cell.angle_alpha   90.00
_cell.angle_beta   90.00
_cell.angle_gamma   90.00
#
_symmetry.space_group_name_H-M   'P 1'
#
loop_
_entity.id
_entity.type
_entity.pdbx_description
1 polymer ?
#
loop_
_entity_poly.entity_id
_entity_poly.type
_entity_poly.pdbx_seq_one_letter_code
_entity_poly.pdbx_strand_id
1 'polypeptide(L)'
;DLAVALEGEVTTESSRENDGLLELLQELTPFARHKDKALDFAPAFSLFKKELPRVVWQKPNGFRELKTLMGKAQQVPLDLGSSTNTVLVISPFLHAEALDMLKERGERHWLFSRAEELERLGAEKLAGWECFALNQRVVNGEDHLDSGKTQNLHAKLVLVQNGATSHWHVGSANATKAALGGLRQAPPRNTEFMLRLSSSSIAQSAQQLKLELIGSEENPTGVFIPHSFQNEEQQAQSSDEEGLRKLLHTLIKDDWSVRAKVNADFTYRCEVHCSAPLLAGSESVQVRFLDVTGYQDLKATLVWDRLSLLQVSAFLVVKVRVGDKVIERVIKASLIIDGGDGREQKIVSDLIDSPHKLLAYIRMVLQPDHEKTEWFARDPGASALDGSDELLSHLMGGPIYESLLLCAARQPEKLQRIEAVLSHLRSVEGRIPKEFNQLWHNYKAFLGMEKA
;
A
#
# COMPACT_ATOMS: atom_id res chain seq x y z
N ASP A 1 5.00 0.19 12.22
CA ASP A 1 5.27 -0.96 11.34
C ASP A 1 6.48 -1.75 11.83
N LEU A 2 6.52 -3.04 11.49
CA LEU A 2 7.66 -3.92 11.72
C LEU A 2 8.13 -4.43 10.35
N ALA A 3 9.39 -4.22 10.02
CA ALA A 3 9.99 -4.66 8.78
C ALA A 3 11.32 -5.37 9.02
N VAL A 4 11.60 -6.38 8.22
CA VAL A 4 12.89 -7.09 8.21
C VAL A 4 13.49 -6.96 6.82
N ALA A 5 14.63 -6.30 6.73
CA ALA A 5 15.42 -6.25 5.50
C ALA A 5 16.36 -7.46 5.46
N LEU A 6 16.37 -8.18 4.33
CA LEU A 6 17.22 -9.35 4.13
C LEU A 6 18.05 -9.16 2.87
N GLU A 7 19.32 -9.52 2.97
CA GLU A 7 20.24 -9.66 1.86
C GLU A 7 20.59 -11.14 1.70
N GLY A 8 20.75 -11.63 0.47
CA GLY A 8 21.00 -13.05 0.25
C GLY A 8 21.88 -13.30 -0.96
N GLU A 9 22.54 -14.45 -0.98
CA GLU A 9 23.39 -14.92 -2.07
C GLU A 9 22.85 -16.21 -2.69
N VAL A 10 22.95 -16.34 -4.01
CA VAL A 10 22.59 -17.58 -4.70
C VAL A 10 23.75 -18.57 -4.60
N THR A 11 23.51 -19.71 -3.98
CA THR A 11 24.49 -20.78 -3.80
C THR A 11 24.29 -21.94 -4.77
N THR A 12 25.14 -22.96 -4.69
CA THR A 12 25.01 -24.21 -5.46
C THR A 12 24.01 -25.19 -4.85
N GLU A 13 23.78 -25.10 -3.54
CA GLU A 13 22.94 -26.01 -2.78
C GLU A 13 21.53 -25.46 -2.60
N SER A 14 20.52 -26.33 -2.68
CA SER A 14 19.13 -25.95 -2.43
C SER A 14 18.79 -26.11 -0.95
N SER A 15 17.99 -25.18 -0.44
CA SER A 15 17.46 -25.14 0.92
C SER A 15 15.95 -25.02 0.91
N ARG A 16 15.31 -25.52 1.99
CA ARG A 16 13.86 -25.35 2.21
C ARG A 16 13.49 -24.06 2.94
N GLU A 17 14.48 -23.22 3.21
CA GLU A 17 14.24 -21.93 3.90
C GLU A 17 13.27 -21.03 3.12
N ASN A 18 13.25 -21.16 1.80
CA ASN A 18 12.49 -20.32 0.87
C ASN A 18 11.19 -20.95 0.35
N ASP A 19 10.81 -22.14 0.82
CA ASP A 19 9.63 -22.84 0.33
C ASP A 19 8.36 -21.98 0.44
N GLY A 20 8.15 -21.28 1.56
CA GLY A 20 6.99 -20.41 1.75
C GLY A 20 6.94 -19.22 0.80
N LEU A 21 8.09 -18.63 0.45
CA LEU A 21 8.15 -17.53 -0.52
C LEU A 21 7.86 -18.04 -1.94
N LEU A 22 8.37 -19.21 -2.30
CA LEU A 22 8.10 -19.84 -3.58
C LEU A 22 6.61 -20.19 -3.72
N GLU A 23 6.00 -20.75 -2.67
CA GLU A 23 4.56 -21.03 -2.62
C GLU A 23 3.73 -19.76 -2.77
N LEU A 24 4.09 -18.67 -2.09
CA LEU A 24 3.42 -17.38 -2.21
C LEU A 24 3.42 -16.87 -3.67
N LEU A 25 4.57 -16.90 -4.32
CA LEU A 25 4.69 -16.48 -5.72
C LEU A 25 3.84 -17.35 -6.65
N GLN A 26 3.75 -18.66 -6.39
CA GLN A 26 2.89 -19.57 -7.15
C GLN A 26 1.41 -19.26 -6.99
N GLU A 27 0.97 -18.99 -5.76
CA GLU A 27 -0.42 -18.64 -5.46
C GLU A 27 -0.83 -17.27 -6.04
N LEU A 28 0.09 -16.29 -6.08
CA LEU A 28 -0.21 -14.95 -6.60
C LEU A 28 -0.23 -14.89 -8.14
N THR A 29 0.49 -15.76 -8.82
CA THR A 29 0.62 -15.77 -10.28
C THR A 29 -0.74 -15.76 -11.03
N PRO A 30 -1.77 -16.56 -10.65
CA PRO A 30 -3.07 -16.55 -11.32
C PRO A 30 -3.84 -15.24 -11.17
N PHE A 31 -3.50 -14.41 -10.18
CA PHE A 31 -4.16 -13.11 -9.92
C PHE A 31 -3.48 -11.95 -10.64
N ALA A 32 -2.31 -12.16 -11.26
CA ALA A 32 -1.66 -11.19 -12.10
C ALA A 32 -2.49 -10.99 -13.38
N ARG A 33 -3.33 -9.94 -13.41
CA ARG A 33 -4.20 -9.63 -14.55
C ARG A 33 -3.68 -8.40 -15.27
N HIS A 34 -3.19 -8.58 -16.51
CA HIS A 34 -3.11 -7.51 -17.50
C HIS A 34 -4.12 -7.83 -18.60
N LYS A 35 -5.17 -7.02 -18.72
CA LYS A 35 -6.22 -7.22 -19.73
C LYS A 35 -5.70 -6.98 -21.16
N ASP A 36 -4.71 -6.13 -21.36
CA ASP A 36 -4.32 -5.61 -22.67
C ASP A 36 -2.92 -5.96 -23.14
N LYS A 37 -2.06 -6.48 -22.27
CA LYS A 37 -0.77 -7.07 -22.63
C LYS A 37 -0.52 -8.21 -21.68
N ALA A 38 -0.49 -9.40 -22.18
CA ALA A 38 0.05 -10.54 -21.46
C ALA A 38 1.54 -10.24 -21.19
N LEU A 39 1.82 -9.60 -20.04
CA LEU A 39 3.16 -9.63 -19.50
C LEU A 39 3.45 -11.10 -19.28
N ASP A 40 4.33 -11.65 -20.12
CA ASP A 40 4.75 -13.04 -19.97
C ASP A 40 5.65 -13.11 -18.73
N PHE A 41 5.06 -13.42 -17.58
CA PHE A 41 5.79 -13.66 -16.34
C PHE A 41 6.48 -15.03 -16.33
N ALA A 42 6.20 -15.89 -17.31
CA ALA A 42 6.70 -17.25 -17.30
C ALA A 42 8.23 -17.34 -17.26
N PRO A 43 9.01 -16.53 -18.01
CA PRO A 43 10.47 -16.57 -17.92
C PRO A 43 10.99 -16.15 -16.56
N ALA A 44 10.48 -15.03 -16.02
CA ALA A 44 10.87 -14.53 -14.69
C ALA A 44 10.49 -15.54 -13.60
N PHE A 45 9.30 -16.11 -13.66
CA PHE A 45 8.84 -17.10 -12.71
C PHE A 45 9.64 -18.42 -12.79
N SER A 46 10.04 -18.85 -14.00
CA SER A 46 10.93 -20.00 -14.18
C SER A 46 12.30 -19.75 -13.55
N LEU A 47 12.84 -18.52 -13.68
CA LEU A 47 14.08 -18.13 -13.03
C LEU A 47 13.94 -18.16 -11.51
N PHE A 48 12.87 -17.59 -10.95
CA PHE A 48 12.62 -17.64 -9.51
C PHE A 48 12.51 -19.08 -8.98
N LYS A 49 11.78 -19.95 -9.66
CA LYS A 49 11.69 -21.37 -9.29
C LYS A 49 13.06 -22.05 -9.23
N LYS A 50 13.96 -21.69 -10.12
CA LYS A 50 15.30 -22.28 -10.21
C LYS A 50 16.24 -21.71 -9.14
N GLU A 51 16.25 -20.39 -8.96
CA GLU A 51 17.26 -19.71 -8.14
C GLU A 51 16.83 -19.54 -6.68
N LEU A 52 15.55 -19.29 -6.40
CA LEU A 52 15.06 -19.02 -5.04
C LEU A 52 15.36 -20.15 -4.04
N PRO A 53 15.23 -21.44 -4.36
CA PRO A 53 15.63 -22.52 -3.44
C PRO A 53 17.13 -22.51 -3.10
N ARG A 54 17.95 -21.83 -3.89
CA ARG A 54 19.39 -21.72 -3.73
C ARG A 54 19.84 -20.44 -3.03
N VAL A 55 18.91 -19.55 -2.69
CA VAL A 55 19.21 -18.31 -1.98
C VAL A 55 19.43 -18.63 -0.50
N VAL A 56 20.59 -18.24 0.00
CA VAL A 56 20.92 -18.25 1.44
C VAL A 56 20.88 -16.81 1.94
N TRP A 57 19.98 -16.56 2.88
CA TRP A 57 19.80 -15.24 3.47
C TRP A 57 20.81 -14.95 4.57
N GLN A 58 21.35 -13.76 4.60
CA GLN A 58 22.07 -13.24 5.73
C GLN A 58 21.08 -13.08 6.91
N LYS A 59 21.36 -13.80 7.99
CA LYS A 59 20.49 -13.79 9.17
C LYS A 59 20.70 -12.49 9.95
N PRO A 60 19.63 -11.83 10.41
CA PRO A 60 19.76 -10.67 11.29
C PRO A 60 20.55 -11.01 12.56
N ASN A 61 21.25 -10.02 13.13
CA ASN A 61 22.06 -10.21 14.33
C ASN A 61 21.28 -10.87 15.46
N GLY A 62 21.87 -11.90 16.04
CA GLY A 62 21.25 -12.66 17.14
C GLY A 62 20.32 -13.78 16.71
N PHE A 63 20.02 -13.92 15.43
CA PHE A 63 19.24 -15.05 14.90
C PHE A 63 20.12 -16.07 14.21
N ARG A 64 19.75 -17.34 14.36
CA ARG A 64 20.51 -18.50 13.82
C ARG A 64 19.83 -19.11 12.61
N GLU A 65 18.50 -19.08 12.59
CA GLU A 65 17.69 -19.67 11.53
C GLU A 65 16.72 -18.67 10.98
N LEU A 66 16.44 -18.82 9.69
CA LEU A 66 15.45 -18.10 8.96
C LEU A 66 14.64 -19.09 8.11
N LYS A 67 13.33 -18.99 8.12
CA LYS A 67 12.45 -19.78 7.27
C LYS A 67 11.27 -18.95 6.84
N THR A 68 10.93 -19.02 5.57
CA THR A 68 9.71 -18.42 5.02
C THR A 68 8.53 -19.37 5.20
N LEU A 69 7.39 -18.86 5.63
CA LEU A 69 6.18 -19.63 5.87
C LEU A 69 5.03 -18.98 5.11
N MET A 70 4.24 -19.81 4.45
CA MET A 70 3.03 -19.37 3.79
C MET A 70 1.80 -19.97 4.47
N GLY A 71 0.80 -19.12 4.74
CA GLY A 71 -0.53 -19.55 5.15
C GLY A 71 -1.50 -19.47 3.98
N LYS A 72 -2.29 -20.49 3.83
CA LYS A 72 -3.39 -20.57 2.87
C LYS A 72 -4.52 -21.39 3.44
N ALA A 73 -5.61 -21.59 2.69
CA ALA A 73 -6.70 -22.43 3.14
C ALA A 73 -6.17 -23.75 3.74
N GLN A 74 -6.47 -24.00 5.01
CA GLN A 74 -6.07 -25.17 5.82
C GLN A 74 -4.60 -25.19 6.29
N GLN A 75 -3.80 -24.18 6.00
CA GLN A 75 -2.40 -24.11 6.42
C GLN A 75 -2.13 -22.81 7.20
N VAL A 76 -1.86 -22.92 8.49
CA VAL A 76 -1.51 -21.78 9.35
C VAL A 76 -0.08 -21.34 9.03
N PRO A 77 0.19 -20.04 8.87
CA PRO A 77 1.53 -19.52 8.56
C PRO A 77 2.43 -19.41 9.81
N LEU A 78 2.26 -20.29 10.78
CA LEU A 78 3.01 -20.31 12.02
C LEU A 78 3.55 -21.71 12.29
N ASP A 79 4.77 -21.77 12.78
CA ASP A 79 5.37 -22.98 13.33
C ASP A 79 5.50 -22.81 14.85
N LEU A 80 4.45 -23.22 15.55
CA LEU A 80 4.32 -23.00 17.00
C LEU A 80 5.06 -24.03 17.85
N GLY A 81 5.59 -25.09 17.22
CA GLY A 81 6.22 -26.20 17.95
C GLY A 81 5.23 -27.00 18.79
N SER A 82 5.74 -27.96 19.56
CA SER A 82 4.96 -28.88 20.40
C SER A 82 4.73 -28.39 21.83
N SER A 83 5.61 -27.55 22.35
CA SER A 83 5.51 -26.95 23.69
C SER A 83 6.08 -25.55 23.71
N THR A 84 5.45 -24.64 24.42
CA THR A 84 5.86 -23.25 24.56
C THR A 84 5.69 -22.80 26.00
N ASN A 85 6.62 -21.97 26.52
CA ASN A 85 6.47 -21.36 27.83
C ASN A 85 5.78 -19.98 27.73
N THR A 86 6.07 -19.25 26.68
CA THR A 86 5.56 -17.88 26.52
C THR A 86 5.11 -17.66 25.09
N VAL A 87 3.95 -17.02 24.94
CA VAL A 87 3.43 -16.51 23.68
C VAL A 87 3.28 -14.99 23.80
N LEU A 88 3.93 -14.25 22.89
CA LEU A 88 3.79 -12.81 22.77
C LEU A 88 3.21 -12.50 21.39
N VAL A 89 2.14 -11.72 21.35
CA VAL A 89 1.43 -11.33 20.12
C VAL A 89 1.41 -9.83 20.00
N ILE A 90 1.81 -9.30 18.84
CA ILE A 90 1.56 -7.92 18.42
C ILE A 90 0.64 -8.00 17.21
N SER A 91 -0.55 -7.41 17.31
CA SER A 91 -1.49 -7.43 16.18
C SER A 91 -2.49 -6.27 16.26
N PRO A 92 -2.71 -5.54 15.14
CA PRO A 92 -3.67 -4.44 15.08
C PRO A 92 -5.14 -4.90 15.05
N PHE A 93 -5.40 -6.17 14.72
CA PHE A 93 -6.73 -6.77 14.65
C PHE A 93 -6.75 -8.11 15.37
N LEU A 94 -7.79 -8.36 16.14
CA LEU A 94 -7.88 -9.50 17.03
C LEU A 94 -9.18 -10.26 16.85
N HIS A 95 -9.14 -11.59 16.93
CA HIS A 95 -10.32 -12.45 17.10
C HIS A 95 -10.07 -13.43 18.25
N ALA A 96 -11.07 -13.60 19.10
CA ALA A 96 -10.97 -14.47 20.27
C ALA A 96 -10.55 -15.91 19.91
N GLU A 97 -11.14 -16.48 18.84
CA GLU A 97 -10.84 -17.87 18.43
C GLU A 97 -9.36 -18.06 18.02
N ALA A 98 -8.74 -17.05 17.40
CA ALA A 98 -7.31 -17.09 17.06
C ALA A 98 -6.43 -16.94 18.32
N LEU A 99 -6.83 -16.08 19.25
CA LEU A 99 -6.14 -15.90 20.52
C LEU A 99 -6.26 -17.14 21.40
N ASP A 100 -7.41 -17.80 21.45
CA ASP A 100 -7.62 -19.06 22.17
C ASP A 100 -6.71 -20.17 21.63
N MET A 101 -6.58 -20.28 20.30
CA MET A 101 -5.66 -21.24 19.66
C MET A 101 -4.19 -20.98 20.06
N LEU A 102 -3.78 -19.71 20.13
CA LEU A 102 -2.43 -19.33 20.54
C LEU A 102 -2.23 -19.56 22.05
N LYS A 103 -3.26 -19.31 22.87
CA LYS A 103 -3.24 -19.48 24.32
C LYS A 103 -3.06 -20.94 24.75
N GLU A 104 -3.60 -21.90 23.99
CA GLU A 104 -3.39 -23.34 24.29
C GLU A 104 -1.91 -23.78 24.20
N ARG A 105 -1.02 -22.93 23.65
CA ARG A 105 0.37 -23.27 23.35
C ARG A 105 1.36 -22.89 24.44
N GLY A 106 0.99 -22.06 25.42
CA GLY A 106 1.93 -21.57 26.41
C GLY A 106 1.32 -21.39 27.81
N GLU A 107 2.18 -21.05 28.79
CA GLU A 107 1.78 -20.73 30.15
C GLU A 107 1.63 -19.22 30.39
N ARG A 108 2.42 -18.41 29.68
CA ARG A 108 2.41 -16.95 29.76
C ARG A 108 2.00 -16.36 28.42
N HIS A 109 1.10 -15.37 28.47
CA HIS A 109 0.51 -14.80 27.28
C HIS A 109 0.52 -13.27 27.36
N TRP A 110 1.24 -12.62 26.44
CA TRP A 110 1.34 -11.18 26.32
C TRP A 110 0.75 -10.72 25.01
N LEU A 111 -0.19 -9.77 25.08
CA LEU A 111 -0.94 -9.26 23.94
C LEU A 111 -0.75 -7.75 23.81
N PHE A 112 -0.19 -7.33 22.70
CA PHE A 112 0.05 -5.95 22.33
C PHE A 112 -0.86 -5.57 21.16
N SER A 113 -1.76 -4.60 21.37
CA SER A 113 -2.72 -4.21 20.36
C SER A 113 -3.12 -2.74 20.47
N ARG A 114 -4.13 -2.36 19.72
CA ARG A 114 -4.79 -1.08 19.85
C ARG A 114 -5.79 -1.14 21.00
N ALA A 115 -5.97 -0.01 21.71
CA ALA A 115 -6.90 0.05 22.82
C ALA A 115 -8.33 -0.34 22.38
N GLU A 116 -8.76 0.13 21.18
CA GLU A 116 -10.09 -0.13 20.65
C GLU A 116 -10.34 -1.62 20.37
N GLU A 117 -9.31 -2.36 19.95
CA GLU A 117 -9.43 -3.80 19.69
C GLU A 117 -9.47 -4.61 21.00
N LEU A 118 -8.73 -4.19 22.01
CA LEU A 118 -8.78 -4.80 23.36
C LEU A 118 -10.16 -4.58 23.98
N GLU A 119 -10.67 -3.36 23.97
CA GLU A 119 -12.01 -3.02 24.49
C GLU A 119 -13.12 -3.76 23.71
N ARG A 120 -13.01 -3.84 22.37
CA ARG A 120 -13.98 -4.56 21.54
C ARG A 120 -14.12 -6.04 21.91
N LEU A 121 -13.01 -6.68 22.29
CA LEU A 121 -13.05 -8.06 22.76
C LEU A 121 -13.51 -8.17 24.21
N GLY A 122 -13.11 -7.22 25.05
CA GLY A 122 -13.44 -7.17 26.47
C GLY A 122 -12.61 -8.12 27.33
N ALA A 123 -12.62 -7.85 28.63
CA ALA A 123 -11.83 -8.57 29.63
C ALA A 123 -12.14 -10.07 29.68
N GLU A 124 -13.39 -10.46 29.49
CA GLU A 124 -13.82 -11.87 29.55
C GLU A 124 -13.15 -12.72 28.46
N LYS A 125 -13.18 -12.27 27.18
CA LYS A 125 -12.56 -12.99 26.06
C LYS A 125 -11.03 -12.95 26.08
N LEU A 126 -10.47 -11.95 26.76
CA LEU A 126 -9.01 -11.80 26.91
C LEU A 126 -8.49 -12.33 28.24
N ALA A 127 -9.33 -13.04 29.00
CA ALA A 127 -8.92 -13.66 30.27
C ALA A 127 -7.70 -14.56 30.05
N GLY A 128 -6.65 -14.34 30.88
CA GLY A 128 -5.37 -15.06 30.79
C GLY A 128 -4.36 -14.47 29.81
N TRP A 129 -4.68 -13.34 29.16
CA TRP A 129 -3.73 -12.49 28.45
C TRP A 129 -3.39 -11.26 29.32
N GLU A 130 -2.10 -10.96 29.43
CA GLU A 130 -1.63 -9.67 29.93
C GLU A 130 -1.64 -8.70 28.74
N CYS A 131 -2.51 -7.69 28.79
CA CYS A 131 -2.82 -6.82 27.65
C CYS A 131 -2.10 -5.48 27.74
N PHE A 132 -1.58 -5.04 26.60
CA PHE A 132 -0.88 -3.76 26.44
C PHE A 132 -1.46 -3.00 25.25
N ALA A 133 -1.82 -1.73 25.47
CA ALA A 133 -2.33 -0.85 24.43
C ALA A 133 -1.23 0.05 23.84
N LEU A 134 -1.33 0.35 22.55
CA LEU A 134 -0.43 1.31 21.89
C LEU A 134 -0.50 2.67 22.59
N ASN A 135 0.65 3.21 23.00
CA ASN A 135 0.73 4.51 23.63
C ASN A 135 0.64 5.63 22.60
N GLN A 136 -0.56 6.17 22.43
CA GLN A 136 -0.84 7.22 21.42
C GLN A 136 0.02 8.48 21.61
N ARG A 137 0.39 8.82 22.84
CA ARG A 137 1.23 10.00 23.15
C ARG A 137 2.66 9.83 22.61
N VAL A 138 3.20 8.62 22.72
CA VAL A 138 4.57 8.33 22.23
C VAL A 138 4.59 8.25 20.70
N VAL A 139 3.53 7.67 20.10
CA VAL A 139 3.49 7.43 18.64
C VAL A 139 3.17 8.69 17.85
N ASN A 140 2.28 9.55 18.36
CA ASN A 140 1.81 10.73 17.62
C ASN A 140 2.49 12.04 18.07
N GLY A 141 3.25 12.05 19.17
CA GLY A 141 3.78 13.26 19.80
C GLY A 141 2.68 14.10 20.48
N GLU A 142 3.09 15.03 21.34
CA GLU A 142 2.12 15.88 22.05
C GLU A 142 1.43 16.91 21.13
N ASP A 143 2.08 17.31 20.03
CA ASP A 143 1.60 18.38 19.13
C ASP A 143 0.63 17.90 18.04
N HIS A 144 0.41 16.58 17.87
CA HIS A 144 -0.38 16.02 16.77
C HIS A 144 -1.75 15.47 17.14
N LEU A 145 -2.20 15.65 18.38
CA LEU A 145 -3.52 15.19 18.82
C LEU A 145 -4.69 15.87 18.07
N ASP A 146 -4.46 17.07 17.49
CA ASP A 146 -5.48 17.84 16.77
C ASP A 146 -5.49 17.63 15.24
N SER A 147 -4.51 16.91 14.65
CA SER A 147 -4.35 16.88 13.18
C SER A 147 -5.18 15.81 12.46
N GLY A 148 -5.97 15.01 13.14
CA GLY A 148 -6.85 13.98 12.54
C GLY A 148 -6.12 12.82 11.82
N LYS A 149 -4.79 12.83 11.76
CA LYS A 149 -3.95 11.76 11.20
C LYS A 149 -3.19 11.05 12.32
N THR A 150 -3.89 10.27 13.13
CA THR A 150 -3.24 9.45 14.15
C THR A 150 -2.51 8.27 13.48
N GLN A 151 -1.23 8.13 13.78
CA GLN A 151 -0.49 6.90 13.45
C GLN A 151 -1.07 5.75 14.27
N ASN A 152 -1.28 4.61 13.64
CA ASN A 152 -1.87 3.46 14.30
C ASN A 152 -1.00 2.21 14.14
N LEU A 153 -1.18 1.23 15.03
CA LEU A 153 -0.47 -0.05 14.97
C LEU A 153 -0.76 -0.78 13.65
N HIS A 154 0.29 -1.20 12.96
CA HIS A 154 0.20 -2.06 11.79
C HIS A 154 1.17 -3.26 11.85
N ALA A 155 2.04 -3.32 12.86
CA ALA A 155 2.95 -4.44 13.10
C ALA A 155 2.20 -5.75 13.41
N LYS A 156 2.71 -6.85 12.91
CA LYS A 156 2.19 -8.20 13.14
C LYS A 156 3.35 -9.12 13.50
N LEU A 157 3.30 -9.63 14.71
CA LEU A 157 4.32 -10.53 15.25
C LEU A 157 3.63 -11.57 16.14
N VAL A 158 4.00 -12.83 15.96
CA VAL A 158 3.75 -13.89 16.94
C VAL A 158 5.10 -14.45 17.36
N LEU A 159 5.48 -14.21 18.61
CA LEU A 159 6.68 -14.77 19.20
C LEU A 159 6.29 -15.90 20.13
N VAL A 160 6.88 -17.08 19.93
CA VAL A 160 6.75 -18.22 20.81
C VAL A 160 8.11 -18.56 21.39
N GLN A 161 8.18 -18.79 22.70
CA GLN A 161 9.43 -19.14 23.37
C GLN A 161 9.29 -20.45 24.11
N ASN A 162 10.27 -21.34 23.94
CA ASN A 162 10.42 -22.57 24.65
C ASN A 162 11.82 -22.65 25.28
N GLY A 163 11.88 -22.55 26.60
CA GLY A 163 13.16 -22.45 27.33
C GLY A 163 14.00 -21.27 26.82
N ALA A 164 15.20 -21.55 26.32
CA ALA A 164 16.11 -20.55 25.81
C ALA A 164 15.86 -20.19 24.35
N THR A 165 15.01 -20.94 23.62
CA THR A 165 14.80 -20.73 22.18
C THR A 165 13.54 -19.91 21.95
N SER A 166 13.66 -18.83 21.18
CA SER A 166 12.57 -18.00 20.71
C SER A 166 12.38 -18.12 19.19
N HIS A 167 11.14 -18.17 18.73
CA HIS A 167 10.74 -18.17 17.33
C HIS A 167 9.86 -16.96 17.07
N TRP A 168 10.36 -16.05 16.28
CA TRP A 168 9.69 -14.82 15.89
C TRP A 168 9.03 -15.03 14.55
N HIS A 169 7.72 -14.91 14.47
CA HIS A 169 6.97 -14.95 13.23
C HIS A 169 6.53 -13.53 12.88
N VAL A 170 7.16 -12.95 11.86
CA VAL A 170 6.93 -11.56 11.42
C VAL A 170 6.36 -11.59 10.01
N GLY A 171 5.29 -10.84 9.74
CA GLY A 171 4.73 -10.79 8.39
C GLY A 171 3.34 -10.18 8.30
N SER A 172 2.48 -10.74 7.43
CA SER A 172 1.18 -10.18 7.11
C SER A 172 0.05 -10.63 8.04
N ALA A 173 0.19 -11.77 8.73
CA ALA A 173 -0.89 -12.41 9.47
C ALA A 173 -1.27 -11.67 10.75
N ASN A 174 -2.49 -11.16 10.81
CA ASN A 174 -3.09 -10.67 12.05
C ASN A 174 -3.49 -11.84 12.96
N ALA A 175 -3.65 -11.58 14.27
CA ALA A 175 -4.21 -12.54 15.22
C ALA A 175 -5.73 -12.67 15.05
N THR A 176 -6.15 -13.07 13.85
CA THR A 176 -7.56 -13.18 13.46
C THR A 176 -7.87 -14.57 12.91
N LYS A 177 -9.13 -14.97 13.02
CA LYS A 177 -9.62 -16.25 12.45
C LYS A 177 -9.39 -16.36 10.93
N ALA A 178 -9.45 -15.23 10.22
CA ALA A 178 -9.23 -15.23 8.77
C ALA A 178 -7.76 -15.54 8.42
N ALA A 179 -6.80 -15.05 9.22
CA ALA A 179 -5.37 -15.22 8.97
C ALA A 179 -4.80 -16.49 9.62
N LEU A 180 -5.20 -16.82 10.85
CA LEU A 180 -4.62 -17.91 11.62
C LEU A 180 -5.55 -19.11 11.80
N GLY A 181 -6.82 -18.98 11.44
CA GLY A 181 -7.84 -20.00 11.80
C GLY A 181 -8.27 -19.87 13.26
N GLY A 182 -8.75 -20.96 13.82
CA GLY A 182 -9.23 -21.02 15.21
C GLY A 182 -9.26 -22.43 15.76
N LEU A 183 -9.69 -22.55 17.03
CA LEU A 183 -9.94 -23.83 17.66
C LEU A 183 -10.92 -24.70 16.83
N ARG A 184 -10.86 -26.01 17.04
CA ARG A 184 -11.71 -27.01 16.36
C ARG A 184 -11.55 -27.05 14.84
N GLN A 185 -10.29 -26.88 14.37
CA GLN A 185 -9.94 -27.01 12.95
C GLN A 185 -10.65 -26.00 12.01
N ALA A 186 -11.06 -24.86 12.53
CA ALA A 186 -11.51 -23.76 11.66
C ALA A 186 -10.30 -23.26 10.86
N PRO A 187 -10.21 -23.53 9.55
CA PRO A 187 -9.03 -23.21 8.77
C PRO A 187 -8.90 -21.69 8.53
N PRO A 188 -7.68 -21.17 8.34
CA PRO A 188 -7.50 -19.83 7.83
C PRO A 188 -8.12 -19.69 6.43
N ARG A 189 -8.52 -18.46 6.07
CA ARG A 189 -9.12 -18.13 4.78
C ARG A 189 -8.27 -17.22 3.92
N ASN A 190 -7.38 -16.45 4.58
CA ASN A 190 -6.48 -15.55 3.89
C ASN A 190 -5.25 -16.29 3.37
N THR A 191 -4.64 -15.74 2.33
CA THR A 191 -3.26 -16.03 1.97
C THR A 191 -2.38 -15.09 2.77
N GLU A 192 -1.50 -15.65 3.62
CA GLU A 192 -0.62 -14.91 4.52
C GLU A 192 0.83 -15.34 4.33
N PHE A 193 1.76 -14.42 4.51
CA PHE A 193 3.19 -14.69 4.45
C PHE A 193 3.86 -14.27 5.75
N MET A 194 4.63 -15.19 6.33
CA MET A 194 5.38 -14.95 7.56
C MET A 194 6.84 -15.36 7.38
N LEU A 195 7.71 -14.63 8.03
CA LEU A 195 9.12 -14.98 8.19
C LEU A 195 9.32 -15.50 9.61
N ARG A 196 9.78 -16.76 9.75
CA ARG A 196 10.21 -17.28 11.05
C ARG A 196 11.70 -17.03 11.23
N LEU A 197 12.06 -16.34 12.29
CA LEU A 197 13.43 -16.16 12.76
C LEU A 197 13.60 -16.87 14.10
N SER A 198 14.65 -17.68 14.27
CA SER A 198 14.89 -18.44 15.48
C SER A 198 16.17 -17.98 16.17
N SER A 199 16.09 -17.78 17.49
CA SER A 199 17.21 -17.35 18.32
C SER A 199 17.25 -18.13 19.64
N SER A 200 18.44 -18.25 20.22
CA SER A 200 18.63 -18.65 21.64
C SER A 200 19.39 -17.58 22.42
N SER A 201 19.45 -16.36 21.88
CA SER A 201 20.01 -15.21 22.58
C SER A 201 18.96 -14.61 23.53
N ILE A 202 19.39 -14.22 24.73
CA ILE A 202 18.53 -13.55 25.71
C ILE A 202 18.00 -12.22 25.13
N ALA A 203 18.79 -11.53 24.31
CA ALA A 203 18.39 -10.28 23.68
C ALA A 203 17.19 -10.43 22.72
N GLN A 204 16.93 -11.62 22.20
CA GLN A 204 15.76 -11.94 21.35
C GLN A 204 14.70 -12.75 22.11
N SER A 205 14.74 -12.79 23.43
CA SER A 205 13.72 -13.45 24.24
C SER A 205 12.42 -12.65 24.30
N ALA A 206 11.32 -13.33 24.57
CA ALA A 206 10.02 -12.70 24.74
C ALA A 206 10.01 -11.68 25.89
N GLN A 207 10.74 -11.97 27.00
CA GLN A 207 10.86 -11.05 28.13
C GLN A 207 11.62 -9.77 27.76
N GLN A 208 12.72 -9.90 27.01
CA GLN A 208 13.48 -8.73 26.56
C GLN A 208 12.66 -7.86 25.62
N LEU A 209 11.96 -8.47 24.67
CA LEU A 209 11.06 -7.74 23.78
C LEU A 209 9.94 -7.01 24.55
N LYS A 210 9.31 -7.69 25.55
CA LYS A 210 8.32 -7.04 26.41
C LYS A 210 8.90 -5.79 27.07
N LEU A 211 10.09 -5.88 27.67
CA LEU A 211 10.75 -4.74 28.33
C LEU A 211 11.06 -3.60 27.37
N GLU A 212 11.50 -3.90 26.15
CA GLU A 212 11.75 -2.87 25.13
C GLU A 212 10.46 -2.17 24.67
N LEU A 213 9.35 -2.90 24.61
CA LEU A 213 8.07 -2.36 24.17
C LEU A 213 7.40 -1.49 25.24
N ILE A 214 7.50 -1.83 26.51
CA ILE A 214 6.78 -1.13 27.60
C ILE A 214 7.67 -0.28 28.50
N GLY A 215 8.99 -0.41 28.45
CA GLY A 215 9.91 0.10 29.46
C GLY A 215 9.98 -0.85 30.67
N SER A 216 10.37 -0.35 31.84
CA SER A 216 10.34 -1.16 33.07
C SER A 216 8.91 -1.31 33.60
N GLU A 217 8.65 -2.37 34.38
CA GLU A 217 7.35 -2.58 35.01
C GLU A 217 6.99 -1.46 36.00
N GLU A 218 8.01 -0.84 36.64
CA GLU A 218 7.86 0.27 37.56
C GLU A 218 7.64 1.63 36.86
N ASN A 219 8.17 1.78 35.63
CA ASN A 219 8.04 3.01 34.84
C ASN A 219 7.79 2.69 33.36
N PRO A 220 6.54 2.41 32.96
CA PRO A 220 6.19 2.10 31.58
C PRO A 220 6.24 3.35 30.70
N THR A 221 7.38 3.58 30.05
CA THR A 221 7.65 4.70 29.12
C THR A 221 7.72 4.27 27.66
N GLY A 222 7.41 3.01 27.37
CA GLY A 222 7.54 2.42 26.04
C GLY A 222 6.42 2.79 25.05
N VAL A 223 6.53 2.21 23.87
CA VAL A 223 5.54 2.35 22.79
C VAL A 223 4.18 1.75 23.16
N PHE A 224 4.17 0.83 24.12
CA PHE A 224 2.95 0.24 24.68
C PHE A 224 2.89 0.47 26.19
N ILE A 225 1.68 0.57 26.70
CA ILE A 225 1.37 0.73 28.14
C ILE A 225 0.42 -0.38 28.58
N PRO A 226 0.47 -0.80 29.86
CA PRO A 226 -0.51 -1.74 30.40
C PRO A 226 -1.94 -1.26 30.16
N HIS A 227 -2.81 -2.16 29.70
CA HIS A 227 -4.20 -1.85 29.41
C HIS A 227 -5.11 -2.30 30.56
N SER A 228 -5.93 -1.37 31.03
CA SER A 228 -6.99 -1.65 32.02
C SER A 228 -8.35 -1.51 31.35
N PHE A 229 -9.16 -2.58 31.37
CA PHE A 229 -10.49 -2.57 30.78
C PHE A 229 -11.42 -1.64 31.53
N GLN A 230 -12.19 -0.85 30.79
CA GLN A 230 -13.21 0.04 31.34
C GLN A 230 -14.50 -0.73 31.62
N ASN A 231 -15.27 -0.30 32.62
CA ASN A 231 -16.54 -0.94 33.01
C ASN A 231 -17.62 -0.80 31.94
N GLU A 232 -18.57 -1.75 31.91
CA GLU A 232 -19.57 -2.08 30.87
C GLU A 232 -20.52 -0.97 30.37
N GLU A 233 -20.51 0.23 30.90
CA GLU A 233 -21.43 1.31 30.48
C GLU A 233 -21.14 1.90 29.08
N GLN A 234 -20.04 1.52 28.42
CA GLN A 234 -19.67 2.01 27.07
C GLN A 234 -19.95 1.03 25.92
N GLN A 235 -20.57 -0.12 26.19
CA GLN A 235 -20.84 -1.14 25.14
C GLN A 235 -21.93 -0.73 24.12
N ALA A 236 -22.72 0.28 24.39
CA ALA A 236 -23.70 0.80 23.42
C ALA A 236 -23.05 1.38 22.14
N GLN A 237 -21.77 1.78 22.19
CA GLN A 237 -21.03 2.30 21.04
C GLN A 237 -20.55 1.22 20.04
N SER A 238 -20.58 -0.06 20.42
CA SER A 238 -20.11 -1.15 19.56
C SER A 238 -21.09 -1.52 18.44
N SER A 239 -22.40 -1.30 18.64
CA SER A 239 -23.43 -1.61 17.63
C SER A 239 -23.33 -0.69 16.41
N ASP A 240 -23.02 0.59 16.64
CA ASP A 240 -22.89 1.58 15.56
C ASP A 240 -21.63 1.34 14.72
N GLU A 241 -20.54 0.87 15.31
CA GLU A 241 -19.33 0.49 14.54
C GLU A 241 -19.54 -0.74 13.67
N GLU A 242 -20.25 -1.73 14.18
CA GLU A 242 -20.57 -2.94 13.40
C GLU A 242 -21.55 -2.61 12.28
N GLY A 243 -22.56 -1.77 12.52
CA GLY A 243 -23.46 -1.24 11.51
C GLY A 243 -22.71 -0.47 10.43
N LEU A 244 -21.83 0.43 10.83
CA LEU A 244 -20.98 1.21 9.93
C LEU A 244 -20.08 0.34 9.06
N ARG A 245 -19.44 -0.71 9.62
CA ARG A 245 -18.60 -1.65 8.87
C ARG A 245 -19.41 -2.49 7.89
N LYS A 246 -20.59 -2.98 8.27
CA LYS A 246 -21.48 -3.73 7.38
C LYS A 246 -21.93 -2.89 6.21
N LEU A 247 -22.34 -1.65 6.48
CA LEU A 247 -22.77 -0.72 5.45
C LEU A 247 -21.64 -0.38 4.46
N LEU A 248 -20.46 -0.03 4.98
CA LEU A 248 -19.28 0.20 4.14
C LEU A 248 -18.94 -1.02 3.27
N HIS A 249 -19.00 -2.22 3.84
CA HIS A 249 -18.72 -3.45 3.08
C HIS A 249 -19.72 -3.67 1.95
N THR A 250 -21.00 -3.35 2.18
CA THR A 250 -22.03 -3.40 1.14
C THR A 250 -21.74 -2.41 0.03
N LEU A 251 -21.43 -1.15 0.39
CA LEU A 251 -21.12 -0.10 -0.58
C LEU A 251 -19.85 -0.37 -1.39
N ILE A 252 -18.81 -0.95 -0.78
CA ILE A 252 -17.56 -1.31 -1.47
C ILE A 252 -17.76 -2.46 -2.47
N LYS A 253 -18.66 -3.39 -2.16
CA LYS A 253 -18.96 -4.55 -3.02
C LYS A 253 -19.89 -4.23 -4.18
N ASP A 254 -20.56 -3.10 -4.13
CA ASP A 254 -21.53 -2.71 -5.15
C ASP A 254 -20.84 -2.28 -6.46
N ASP A 255 -21.59 -2.40 -7.55
CA ASP A 255 -21.13 -2.01 -8.88
C ASP A 255 -21.34 -0.51 -9.10
N TRP A 256 -20.30 0.27 -8.85
CA TRP A 256 -20.29 1.70 -9.12
C TRP A 256 -19.87 1.99 -10.54
N SER A 257 -20.63 2.84 -11.22
CA SER A 257 -20.27 3.32 -12.56
C SER A 257 -20.39 4.83 -12.67
N VAL A 258 -19.49 5.42 -13.41
CA VAL A 258 -19.44 6.83 -13.75
C VAL A 258 -19.49 6.97 -15.25
N ARG A 259 -20.47 7.72 -15.78
CA ARG A 259 -20.53 8.11 -17.17
C ARG A 259 -20.38 9.61 -17.29
N ALA A 260 -19.36 10.06 -17.99
CA ALA A 260 -19.08 11.46 -18.25
C ALA A 260 -19.39 11.83 -19.72
N LYS A 261 -20.19 12.87 -19.89
CA LYS A 261 -20.53 13.44 -21.21
C LYS A 261 -20.00 14.87 -21.29
N VAL A 262 -19.41 15.23 -22.41
CA VAL A 262 -18.91 16.58 -22.63
C VAL A 262 -20.10 17.53 -22.95
N ASN A 263 -20.10 18.68 -22.27
CA ASN A 263 -21.03 19.80 -22.55
C ASN A 263 -20.52 20.69 -23.70
N ALA A 264 -21.35 21.55 -24.20
CA ALA A 264 -20.99 22.50 -25.28
C ALA A 264 -19.88 23.49 -24.87
N ASP A 265 -19.72 23.75 -23.56
CA ASP A 265 -18.67 24.61 -22.97
C ASP A 265 -17.39 23.86 -22.59
N PHE A 266 -17.20 22.64 -23.10
CA PHE A 266 -16.07 21.75 -22.79
C PHE A 266 -15.94 21.32 -21.30
N THR A 267 -16.97 21.57 -20.50
CA THR A 267 -17.12 20.95 -19.20
C THR A 267 -17.78 19.59 -19.33
N TYR A 268 -17.82 18.82 -18.23
CA TYR A 268 -18.39 17.47 -18.22
C TYR A 268 -19.60 17.39 -17.30
N ARG A 269 -20.63 16.71 -17.77
CA ARG A 269 -21.74 16.22 -16.97
C ARG A 269 -21.47 14.76 -16.65
N CYS A 270 -21.36 14.46 -15.34
CA CYS A 270 -21.09 13.11 -14.85
C CYS A 270 -22.33 12.54 -14.17
N GLU A 271 -22.71 11.34 -14.58
CA GLU A 271 -23.77 10.54 -13.97
C GLU A 271 -23.11 9.37 -13.23
N VAL A 272 -23.35 9.28 -11.93
CA VAL A 272 -22.82 8.20 -11.06
C VAL A 272 -24.00 7.29 -10.70
N HIS A 273 -23.86 6.00 -10.99
CA HIS A 273 -24.87 4.99 -10.67
C HIS A 273 -24.31 4.04 -9.61
N CYS A 274 -25.18 3.67 -8.67
CA CYS A 274 -24.95 2.71 -7.61
C CYS A 274 -26.19 1.87 -7.43
N SER A 275 -26.06 0.57 -7.31
CA SER A 275 -27.17 -0.39 -7.12
C SER A 275 -27.49 -0.64 -5.65
N ALA A 276 -26.69 -0.07 -4.72
CA ALA A 276 -26.89 -0.27 -3.29
C ALA A 276 -28.31 0.12 -2.86
N PRO A 277 -28.95 -0.69 -2.01
CA PRO A 277 -30.28 -0.39 -1.54
C PRO A 277 -30.29 0.94 -0.76
N LEU A 278 -31.29 1.76 -1.01
CA LEU A 278 -31.55 2.98 -0.25
C LEU A 278 -31.69 2.61 1.23
N LEU A 279 -30.90 3.26 2.07
CA LEU A 279 -30.87 2.99 3.51
C LEU A 279 -32.15 3.46 4.18
N ALA A 280 -32.68 2.61 5.04
CA ALA A 280 -33.82 2.91 5.89
C ALA A 280 -33.32 3.12 7.32
N GLY A 281 -33.40 4.35 7.84
CA GLY A 281 -33.10 4.61 9.26
C GLY A 281 -32.27 5.86 9.54
N SER A 282 -31.54 5.86 10.64
CA SER A 282 -30.65 6.95 11.09
C SER A 282 -29.31 7.04 10.34
N GLU A 283 -29.14 6.22 9.32
CA GLU A 283 -27.93 6.13 8.53
C GLU A 283 -27.95 7.14 7.38
N SER A 284 -26.83 7.80 7.13
CA SER A 284 -26.67 8.66 5.95
C SER A 284 -25.41 8.31 5.18
N VAL A 285 -25.56 8.28 3.86
CA VAL A 285 -24.43 8.09 2.94
C VAL A 285 -24.37 9.26 1.97
N GLN A 286 -23.21 9.87 1.89
CA GLN A 286 -22.93 10.98 1.01
C GLN A 286 -21.77 10.62 0.08
N VAL A 287 -21.80 11.13 -1.15
CA VAL A 287 -20.82 10.81 -2.19
C VAL A 287 -20.31 12.09 -2.83
N ARG A 288 -19.04 12.11 -3.18
CA ARG A 288 -18.43 13.15 -4.03
C ARG A 288 -17.32 12.56 -4.89
N PHE A 289 -16.94 13.25 -5.94
CA PHE A 289 -15.69 12.96 -6.63
C PHE A 289 -14.48 13.33 -5.74
N LEU A 290 -13.35 12.67 -5.95
CA LEU A 290 -12.14 12.88 -5.14
C LEU A 290 -11.73 14.36 -5.10
N ASP A 291 -11.74 15.03 -6.26
CA ASP A 291 -11.31 16.42 -6.42
C ASP A 291 -12.46 17.43 -6.44
N VAL A 292 -13.62 17.06 -5.90
CA VAL A 292 -14.80 17.93 -5.76
C VAL A 292 -15.14 18.04 -4.27
N THR A 293 -15.34 19.25 -3.78
CA THR A 293 -15.59 19.49 -2.34
C THR A 293 -17.04 19.24 -1.90
N GLY A 294 -18.01 19.32 -2.82
CA GLY A 294 -19.44 19.18 -2.52
C GLY A 294 -19.90 17.73 -2.45
N TYR A 295 -20.45 17.32 -1.31
CA TYR A 295 -21.12 16.03 -1.16
C TYR A 295 -22.56 16.08 -1.66
N GLN A 296 -23.03 14.96 -2.21
CA GLN A 296 -24.46 14.71 -2.48
C GLN A 296 -24.92 13.48 -1.70
N ASP A 297 -26.15 13.53 -1.20
CA ASP A 297 -26.74 12.34 -0.54
C ASP A 297 -26.92 11.22 -1.55
N LEU A 298 -26.63 9.99 -1.13
CA LEU A 298 -26.68 8.82 -2.00
C LEU A 298 -28.09 8.59 -2.57
N LYS A 299 -28.17 8.47 -3.88
CA LYS A 299 -29.34 8.07 -4.65
C LYS A 299 -28.91 7.06 -5.71
N ALA A 300 -29.86 6.36 -6.30
CA ALA A 300 -29.58 5.40 -7.38
C ALA A 300 -28.80 6.04 -8.55
N THR A 301 -29.03 7.33 -8.80
CA THR A 301 -28.28 8.12 -9.77
C THR A 301 -27.97 9.49 -9.17
N LEU A 302 -26.70 9.86 -9.21
CA LEU A 302 -26.19 11.16 -8.80
C LEU A 302 -25.66 11.90 -10.05
N VAL A 303 -25.83 13.20 -10.08
CA VAL A 303 -25.40 14.01 -11.23
C VAL A 303 -24.55 15.17 -10.76
N TRP A 304 -23.36 15.29 -11.33
CA TRP A 304 -22.52 16.49 -11.25
C TRP A 304 -22.43 17.12 -12.62
N ASP A 305 -22.63 18.41 -12.68
CA ASP A 305 -22.54 19.18 -13.93
C ASP A 305 -21.37 20.17 -13.88
N ARG A 306 -20.87 20.56 -15.03
CA ARG A 306 -19.78 21.52 -15.21
C ARG A 306 -18.46 21.13 -14.50
N LEU A 307 -18.15 19.85 -14.46
CA LEU A 307 -16.84 19.39 -13.99
C LEU A 307 -15.77 19.66 -15.07
N SER A 308 -14.58 20.05 -14.63
CA SER A 308 -13.41 20.04 -15.50
C SER A 308 -12.97 18.59 -15.79
N LEU A 309 -12.26 18.36 -16.88
CA LEU A 309 -11.75 17.03 -17.24
C LEU A 309 -10.90 16.41 -16.09
N LEU A 310 -10.16 17.23 -15.35
CA LEU A 310 -9.33 16.77 -14.22
C LEU A 310 -10.17 16.34 -13.01
N GLN A 311 -11.35 16.91 -12.82
CA GLN A 311 -12.28 16.53 -11.75
C GLN A 311 -13.07 15.25 -12.08
N VAL A 312 -13.15 14.88 -13.36
CA VAL A 312 -13.75 13.61 -13.78
C VAL A 312 -12.84 12.48 -13.37
N SER A 313 -13.28 11.64 -12.46
CA SER A 313 -12.46 10.58 -11.85
C SER A 313 -13.24 9.28 -11.71
N ALA A 314 -12.53 8.15 -11.78
CA ALA A 314 -13.05 6.86 -11.33
C ALA A 314 -13.10 6.73 -9.81
N PHE A 315 -12.50 7.67 -9.08
CA PHE A 315 -12.43 7.63 -7.62
C PHE A 315 -13.50 8.51 -6.99
N LEU A 316 -14.34 7.89 -6.19
CA LEU A 316 -15.41 8.54 -5.44
C LEU A 316 -15.10 8.45 -3.95
N VAL A 317 -15.32 9.53 -3.21
CA VAL A 317 -15.27 9.54 -1.74
C VAL A 317 -16.68 9.28 -1.25
N VAL A 318 -16.85 8.19 -0.52
CA VAL A 318 -18.10 7.83 0.14
C VAL A 318 -17.95 8.12 1.62
N LYS A 319 -18.84 8.98 2.14
CA LYS A 319 -18.93 9.34 3.55
C LYS A 319 -20.18 8.68 4.14
N VAL A 320 -19.95 7.85 5.13
CA VAL A 320 -21.00 7.11 5.83
C VAL A 320 -21.12 7.62 7.25
N ARG A 321 -22.34 7.87 7.69
CA ARG A 321 -22.66 8.25 9.08
C ARG A 321 -23.64 7.24 9.67
N VAL A 322 -23.36 6.77 10.87
CA VAL A 322 -24.24 5.93 11.70
C VAL A 322 -24.17 6.47 13.12
N GLY A 323 -25.27 6.99 13.62
CA GLY A 323 -25.28 7.72 14.88
C GLY A 323 -24.32 8.92 14.85
N ASP A 324 -23.43 9.01 15.82
CA ASP A 324 -22.42 10.07 15.92
C ASP A 324 -21.13 9.74 15.15
N LYS A 325 -21.01 8.51 14.64
CA LYS A 325 -19.79 8.08 13.95
C LYS A 325 -19.84 8.36 12.47
N VAL A 326 -18.72 8.87 11.94
CA VAL A 326 -18.53 9.19 10.52
C VAL A 326 -17.26 8.55 10.00
N ILE A 327 -17.35 7.90 8.86
CA ILE A 327 -16.20 7.36 8.16
C ILE A 327 -16.24 7.79 6.69
N GLU A 328 -15.09 8.13 6.14
CA GLU A 328 -14.89 8.37 4.70
C GLU A 328 -14.01 7.28 4.09
N ARG A 329 -14.38 6.81 2.91
CA ARG A 329 -13.59 5.83 2.13
C ARG A 329 -13.61 6.22 0.66
N VAL A 330 -12.49 5.96 -0.01
CA VAL A 330 -12.39 6.08 -1.45
C VAL A 330 -12.73 4.75 -2.08
N ILE A 331 -13.66 4.77 -3.03
CA ILE A 331 -14.02 3.62 -3.86
C ILE A 331 -13.66 3.89 -5.31
N LYS A 332 -13.41 2.83 -6.07
CA LYS A 332 -13.13 2.90 -7.50
C LYS A 332 -14.35 2.43 -8.28
N ALA A 333 -14.93 3.32 -9.06
CA ALA A 333 -16.02 3.04 -10.00
C ALA A 333 -15.47 2.65 -11.39
N SER A 334 -16.28 2.01 -12.22
CA SER A 334 -16.02 1.93 -13.65
C SER A 334 -16.29 3.29 -14.29
N LEU A 335 -15.35 3.82 -15.09
CA LEU A 335 -15.46 5.13 -15.71
C LEU A 335 -15.55 5.00 -17.23
N ILE A 336 -16.57 5.64 -17.82
CA ILE A 336 -16.75 5.78 -19.26
C ILE A 336 -16.83 7.27 -19.57
N ILE A 337 -15.97 7.76 -20.46
CA ILE A 337 -15.98 9.14 -20.95
C ILE A 337 -16.41 9.10 -22.40
N ASP A 338 -17.56 9.68 -22.69
CA ASP A 338 -18.08 9.78 -24.07
C ASP A 338 -17.19 10.76 -24.85
N GLY A 339 -16.61 10.29 -25.96
CA GLY A 339 -15.67 11.08 -26.80
C GLY A 339 -14.18 10.77 -26.53
N GLY A 340 -13.88 9.83 -25.65
CA GLY A 340 -12.52 9.39 -25.33
C GLY A 340 -11.93 10.07 -24.09
N ASP A 341 -10.93 9.41 -23.51
CA ASP A 341 -10.26 9.90 -22.29
C ASP A 341 -9.05 10.76 -22.65
N GLY A 342 -9.26 12.07 -22.74
CA GLY A 342 -8.18 13.07 -22.98
C GLY A 342 -7.43 13.49 -21.70
N ARG A 343 -7.62 12.82 -20.56
CA ARG A 343 -7.04 13.25 -19.27
C ARG A 343 -5.52 13.19 -19.25
N GLU A 344 -4.92 12.15 -19.80
CA GLU A 344 -3.46 12.06 -19.87
C GLU A 344 -2.88 13.23 -20.63
N GLN A 345 -3.49 13.60 -21.76
CA GLN A 345 -3.08 14.76 -22.55
C GLN A 345 -3.22 16.05 -21.75
N LYS A 346 -4.33 16.22 -21.04
CA LYS A 346 -4.58 17.42 -20.24
C LYS A 346 -3.61 17.48 -19.04
N ILE A 347 -3.40 16.38 -18.32
CA ILE A 347 -2.45 16.29 -17.19
C ILE A 347 -1.04 16.61 -17.68
N VAL A 348 -0.60 16.00 -18.77
CA VAL A 348 0.71 16.26 -19.35
C VAL A 348 0.84 17.73 -19.76
N SER A 349 -0.18 18.30 -20.39
CA SER A 349 -0.20 19.70 -20.78
C SER A 349 -0.15 20.67 -19.60
N ASP A 350 -0.80 20.33 -18.48
CA ASP A 350 -0.82 21.17 -17.28
C ASP A 350 0.48 21.03 -16.46
N LEU A 351 1.07 19.85 -16.43
CA LEU A 351 2.36 19.61 -15.75
C LEU A 351 3.54 20.21 -16.53
N ILE A 352 3.52 20.08 -17.86
CA ILE A 352 4.54 20.61 -18.77
C ILE A 352 4.03 21.92 -19.37
N ASP A 353 3.92 22.94 -18.54
CA ASP A 353 3.36 24.24 -18.87
C ASP A 353 4.34 25.19 -19.58
N SER A 354 5.61 24.80 -19.72
CA SER A 354 6.67 25.61 -20.32
C SER A 354 7.70 24.75 -21.05
N PRO A 355 8.43 25.35 -22.04
CA PRO A 355 9.55 24.68 -22.72
C PRO A 355 10.61 24.15 -21.74
N HIS A 356 10.87 24.86 -20.66
CA HIS A 356 11.84 24.47 -19.63
C HIS A 356 11.41 23.16 -18.94
N LYS A 357 10.15 23.03 -18.55
CA LYS A 357 9.63 21.79 -17.94
C LYS A 357 9.65 20.60 -18.92
N LEU A 358 9.41 20.87 -20.22
CA LEU A 358 9.55 19.83 -21.25
C LEU A 358 11.00 19.30 -21.31
N LEU A 359 11.97 20.20 -21.32
CA LEU A 359 13.38 19.79 -21.38
C LEU A 359 13.83 19.07 -20.11
N ALA A 360 13.35 19.52 -18.95
CA ALA A 360 13.58 18.82 -17.69
C ALA A 360 13.00 17.39 -17.71
N TYR A 361 11.79 17.22 -18.23
CA TYR A 361 11.18 15.91 -18.42
C TYR A 361 12.00 15.01 -19.35
N ILE A 362 12.41 15.55 -20.51
CA ILE A 362 13.21 14.80 -21.48
C ILE A 362 14.54 14.33 -20.83
N ARG A 363 15.23 15.22 -20.10
CA ARG A 363 16.44 14.86 -19.37
C ARG A 363 16.19 13.74 -18.38
N MET A 364 15.11 13.82 -17.60
CA MET A 364 14.74 12.79 -16.63
C MET A 364 14.51 11.43 -17.30
N VAL A 365 13.84 11.40 -18.46
CA VAL A 365 13.60 10.16 -19.21
C VAL A 365 14.88 9.57 -19.77
N LEU A 366 15.82 10.41 -20.21
CA LEU A 366 17.08 9.98 -20.81
C LEU A 366 18.13 9.53 -19.79
N GLN A 367 17.98 9.89 -18.51
CA GLN A 367 18.92 9.48 -17.46
C GLN A 367 18.95 7.95 -17.27
N PRO A 368 20.11 7.36 -16.94
CA PRO A 368 20.23 5.97 -16.51
C PRO A 368 19.42 5.70 -15.25
N ASP A 369 18.86 4.49 -15.11
CA ASP A 369 17.92 4.17 -14.02
C ASP A 369 18.55 4.24 -12.60
N HIS A 370 19.86 4.11 -12.48
CA HIS A 370 20.59 4.20 -11.22
C HIS A 370 20.86 5.64 -10.74
N GLU A 371 20.72 6.66 -11.59
CA GLU A 371 20.97 8.06 -11.23
C GLU A 371 19.67 8.83 -10.86
N LYS A 372 18.50 8.19 -10.98
CA LYS A 372 17.20 8.85 -10.77
C LYS A 372 16.95 9.28 -9.31
N THR A 373 17.63 8.66 -8.35
CA THR A 373 17.35 8.86 -6.92
C THR A 373 17.89 10.20 -6.39
N GLU A 374 18.93 10.75 -6.98
CA GLU A 374 19.55 11.99 -6.49
C GLU A 374 18.85 13.27 -6.99
N TRP A 375 18.07 13.17 -8.04
CA TRP A 375 17.47 14.35 -8.68
C TRP A 375 16.25 14.89 -7.93
N PHE A 376 15.50 14.04 -7.26
CA PHE A 376 14.38 14.46 -6.41
C PHE A 376 14.80 15.15 -5.11
N ALA A 377 16.08 15.07 -4.75
CA ALA A 377 16.64 15.69 -3.56
C ALA A 377 17.15 17.13 -3.78
N ARG A 378 17.21 17.61 -5.03
CA ARG A 378 17.63 18.99 -5.34
C ARG A 378 16.40 19.86 -5.60
N ASP A 379 16.24 20.85 -4.74
CA ASP A 379 15.18 21.88 -4.78
C ASP A 379 15.07 22.53 -6.17
N PRO A 380 13.90 22.49 -6.84
CA PRO A 380 13.70 23.16 -8.13
C PRO A 380 13.65 24.69 -8.05
N GLY A 381 13.81 25.27 -6.86
CA GLY A 381 13.67 26.70 -6.61
C GLY A 381 14.90 27.58 -6.88
N ALA A 382 16.03 27.02 -7.28
CA ALA A 382 17.22 27.79 -7.55
C ALA A 382 17.30 28.24 -9.01
N SER A 383 17.01 29.51 -9.23
CA SER A 383 17.24 30.35 -10.40
C SER A 383 16.24 30.22 -11.55
N ALA A 384 15.25 31.06 -11.53
CA ALA A 384 14.61 31.57 -12.74
C ALA A 384 15.67 32.28 -13.61
N LEU A 385 16.18 31.57 -14.61
CA LEU A 385 16.96 32.22 -15.68
C LEU A 385 15.99 32.68 -16.75
N ASP A 386 15.78 33.97 -16.79
CA ASP A 386 15.03 34.67 -17.81
C ASP A 386 15.96 34.83 -19.04
N GLY A 387 15.73 34.07 -20.09
CA GLY A 387 16.48 34.18 -21.33
C GLY A 387 16.35 32.99 -22.27
N SER A 388 15.63 33.15 -23.39
CA SER A 388 15.48 32.15 -24.43
C SER A 388 16.81 31.66 -25.06
N ASP A 389 17.84 32.51 -25.07
CA ASP A 389 19.14 32.20 -25.65
C ASP A 389 20.00 31.29 -24.75
N GLU A 390 19.90 31.37 -23.44
CA GLU A 390 20.56 30.46 -22.50
C GLU A 390 19.97 29.06 -22.51
N LEU A 391 18.65 28.97 -22.72
CA LEU A 391 17.96 27.70 -22.87
C LEU A 391 18.45 26.93 -24.09
N LEU A 392 18.67 27.63 -25.19
CA LEU A 392 19.22 27.09 -26.44
C LEU A 392 20.70 26.67 -26.30
N SER A 393 21.51 27.42 -25.57
CA SER A 393 22.91 27.06 -25.31
C SER A 393 23.03 25.76 -24.50
N HIS A 394 22.12 25.54 -23.55
CA HIS A 394 22.01 24.31 -22.80
C HIS A 394 21.44 23.13 -23.62
N LEU A 395 20.59 23.41 -24.62
CA LEU A 395 20.09 22.41 -25.57
C LEU A 395 21.14 21.98 -26.59
N MET A 396 21.91 22.95 -27.10
CA MET A 396 22.92 22.75 -28.15
C MET A 396 24.28 22.37 -27.55
N GLY A 397 24.48 22.57 -26.25
CA GLY A 397 25.76 22.40 -25.56
C GLY A 397 26.09 21.00 -25.05
N GLY A 398 25.61 19.96 -25.68
CA GLY A 398 26.17 18.62 -25.52
C GLY A 398 25.31 17.57 -24.81
N PRO A 399 24.79 17.69 -23.55
CA PRO A 399 24.32 16.49 -22.85
C PRO A 399 23.01 15.89 -23.39
N ILE A 400 22.09 16.68 -23.94
CA ILE A 400 20.79 16.12 -24.44
C ILE A 400 20.97 15.37 -25.75
N TYR A 401 21.74 15.88 -26.67
CA TYR A 401 21.97 15.23 -27.96
C TYR A 401 22.70 13.91 -27.80
N GLU A 402 23.77 13.89 -27.01
CA GLU A 402 24.52 12.67 -26.70
C GLU A 402 23.65 11.66 -25.95
N SER A 403 22.84 12.12 -25.00
CA SER A 403 21.90 11.30 -24.23
C SER A 403 20.84 10.68 -25.14
N LEU A 404 20.33 11.42 -26.14
CA LEU A 404 19.40 10.91 -27.16
C LEU A 404 20.04 9.81 -28.01
N LEU A 405 21.31 10.02 -28.47
CA LEU A 405 22.04 9.02 -29.26
C LEU A 405 22.30 7.75 -28.45
N LEU A 406 22.73 7.90 -27.20
CA LEU A 406 22.93 6.76 -26.29
C LEU A 406 21.62 6.02 -26.00
N CYS A 407 20.54 6.76 -25.80
CA CYS A 407 19.21 6.19 -25.58
C CYS A 407 18.74 5.41 -26.80
N ALA A 408 18.92 5.94 -28.02
CA ALA A 408 18.58 5.23 -29.25
C ALA A 408 19.33 3.90 -29.41
N ALA A 409 20.58 3.88 -28.99
CA ALA A 409 21.44 2.69 -29.11
C ALA A 409 21.16 1.64 -28.02
N ARG A 410 20.77 2.07 -26.81
CA ARG A 410 20.68 1.19 -25.64
C ARG A 410 19.28 0.93 -25.12
N GLN A 411 18.38 1.92 -25.23
CA GLN A 411 17.03 1.90 -24.64
C GLN A 411 16.02 2.64 -25.54
N PRO A 412 15.81 2.17 -26.79
CA PRO A 412 14.96 2.87 -27.77
C PRO A 412 13.51 3.02 -27.32
N GLU A 413 13.02 2.20 -26.40
CA GLU A 413 11.68 2.31 -25.82
C GLU A 413 11.46 3.63 -25.05
N LYS A 414 12.51 4.24 -24.49
CA LYS A 414 12.41 5.55 -23.82
C LYS A 414 12.07 6.68 -24.80
N LEU A 415 12.49 6.56 -26.07
CA LEU A 415 12.17 7.53 -27.11
C LEU A 415 10.68 7.53 -27.44
N GLN A 416 10.00 6.38 -27.34
CA GLN A 416 8.54 6.28 -27.51
C GLN A 416 7.80 7.07 -26.44
N ARG A 417 8.30 7.10 -25.18
CA ARG A 417 7.73 7.90 -24.11
C ARG A 417 7.86 9.40 -24.39
N ILE A 418 9.00 9.83 -24.92
CA ILE A 418 9.20 11.23 -25.33
C ILE A 418 8.24 11.59 -26.45
N GLU A 419 8.10 10.75 -27.50
CA GLU A 419 7.16 11.00 -28.62
C GLU A 419 5.71 11.06 -28.11
N ALA A 420 5.30 10.20 -27.19
CA ALA A 420 3.97 10.25 -26.61
C ALA A 420 3.69 11.60 -25.95
N VAL A 421 4.61 12.13 -25.14
CA VAL A 421 4.47 13.45 -24.50
C VAL A 421 4.47 14.57 -25.53
N LEU A 422 5.37 14.56 -26.50
CA LEU A 422 5.39 15.56 -27.58
C LEU A 422 4.10 15.56 -28.39
N SER A 423 3.52 14.40 -28.68
CA SER A 423 2.25 14.30 -29.40
C SER A 423 1.11 14.98 -28.65
N HIS A 424 1.09 14.87 -27.30
CA HIS A 424 0.09 15.53 -26.46
C HIS A 424 0.28 17.07 -26.40
N LEU A 425 1.52 17.53 -26.49
CA LEU A 425 1.83 18.98 -26.41
C LEU A 425 1.74 19.72 -27.74
N ARG A 426 1.72 19.01 -28.88
CA ARG A 426 1.66 19.65 -30.23
C ARG A 426 0.43 20.51 -30.45
N SER A 427 -0.67 20.21 -29.76
CA SER A 427 -1.92 21.00 -29.86
C SER A 427 -1.86 22.33 -29.12
N VAL A 428 -0.80 22.55 -28.29
CA VAL A 428 -0.65 23.75 -27.47
C VAL A 428 0.55 24.56 -27.96
N GLU A 429 0.26 25.73 -28.50
CA GLU A 429 1.29 26.62 -29.06
C GLU A 429 2.29 27.08 -27.99
N GLY A 430 3.58 27.12 -28.33
CA GLY A 430 4.65 27.64 -27.46
C GLY A 430 5.18 26.67 -26.41
N ARG A 431 4.65 25.43 -26.30
CA ARG A 431 5.13 24.43 -25.32
C ARG A 431 6.38 23.68 -25.77
N ILE A 432 6.53 23.46 -27.07
CA ILE A 432 7.68 22.79 -27.65
C ILE A 432 8.58 23.84 -28.31
N PRO A 433 9.87 23.98 -27.91
CA PRO A 433 10.80 24.86 -28.60
C PRO A 433 10.91 24.49 -30.08
N LYS A 434 10.92 25.48 -30.97
CA LYS A 434 10.95 25.25 -32.44
C LYS A 434 12.20 24.44 -32.83
N GLU A 435 13.34 24.76 -32.24
CA GLU A 435 14.62 24.13 -32.48
C GLU A 435 14.62 22.66 -32.03
N PHE A 436 14.03 22.38 -30.86
CA PHE A 436 13.88 21.00 -30.38
C PHE A 436 12.92 20.22 -31.28
N ASN A 437 11.81 20.82 -31.70
CA ASN A 437 10.86 20.15 -32.60
C ASN A 437 11.50 19.79 -33.94
N GLN A 438 12.34 20.65 -34.49
CA GLN A 438 13.11 20.43 -35.71
C GLN A 438 14.17 19.31 -35.52
N LEU A 439 14.90 19.35 -34.41
CA LEU A 439 15.85 18.30 -34.03
C LEU A 439 15.15 16.95 -33.92
N TRP A 440 14.02 16.90 -33.22
CA TRP A 440 13.25 15.69 -32.99
C TRP A 440 12.68 15.11 -34.28
N HIS A 441 12.20 15.95 -35.19
CA HIS A 441 11.72 15.53 -36.50
C HIS A 441 12.84 14.85 -37.32
N ASN A 442 14.00 15.50 -37.42
CA ASN A 442 15.17 14.93 -38.11
C ASN A 442 15.63 13.62 -37.47
N TYR A 443 15.56 13.55 -36.17
CA TYR A 443 15.96 12.37 -35.39
C TYR A 443 15.04 11.18 -35.64
N LYS A 444 13.72 11.41 -35.69
CA LYS A 444 12.76 10.35 -36.03
C LYS A 444 12.92 9.82 -37.44
N ALA A 445 13.16 10.71 -38.41
CA ALA A 445 13.43 10.32 -39.78
C ALA A 445 14.65 9.41 -39.89
N PHE A 446 15.73 9.76 -39.15
CA PHE A 446 16.96 8.97 -39.10
C PHE A 446 16.75 7.59 -38.47
N LEU A 447 15.96 7.48 -37.39
CA LEU A 447 15.67 6.23 -36.70
C LEU A 447 14.57 5.39 -37.35
N GLY A 448 13.94 5.86 -38.44
CA GLY A 448 12.85 5.15 -39.10
C GLY A 448 11.56 5.06 -38.27
N MET A 449 11.39 5.91 -37.26
CA MET A 449 10.21 5.94 -36.36
C MET A 449 8.97 6.57 -37.04
N GLU A 450 9.04 7.00 -38.28
CA GLU A 450 7.91 7.59 -39.01
C GLU A 450 6.97 6.52 -39.62
N LYS A 451 7.27 5.25 -39.47
CA LYS A 451 6.50 4.14 -40.10
C LYS A 451 5.75 3.25 -39.08
N ALA A 452 5.60 3.68 -37.85
CA ALA A 452 4.82 2.92 -36.83
C ALA A 452 3.51 3.63 -36.48
#